data_106eb10cc7732c6d3906195a4b165db7
#
_entry.id   106eb10cc7732c6d3906195a4b165db7
#
_cell.length_a   1.000
_cell.length_b   1.000
_cell.length_c   1.000
_cell.angle_alpha   90.00
_cell.angle_beta   90.00
_cell.angle_gamma   90.00
#
_symmetry.space_group_name_H-M   'P 1'
#
loop_
_entity.id
_entity.type
_entity.pdbx_description
1 polymer ?
#
loop_
_entity_poly.entity_id
_entity_poly.type
_entity_poly.pdbx_seq_one_letter_code
_entity_poly.pdbx_strand_id
1 'polypeptide(L)'
;MIKALIFDLDNCLAAASEVGKELFAPAFDAMRAANNGRLSEQALNEAFSECWRHPLDWVAAKYGFSEEMLSAGWKIFAKTEVTQPMRGYGDLATLANMPVQRFLVTSGFRRLQESKIRALALERWFTGIHVDAIDEPDRKGKQGLFELILNTYKLKPDEILVVGDNPDSELEVGNRMGIRTVQTLRPGVPRADNATMHIHSLSELNEFLKTSGRT
;
A
#
# COMPACT_ATOMS: atom_id res chain seq x y z
N MET A 1 -18.79 -17.30 -3.84
CA MET A 1 -17.63 -17.85 -3.07
C MET A 1 -16.39 -17.02 -3.41
N ILE A 2 -15.61 -16.62 -2.40
CA ILE A 2 -14.36 -15.87 -2.62
C ILE A 2 -13.31 -16.78 -3.21
N LYS A 3 -12.69 -16.34 -4.30
CA LYS A 3 -11.62 -17.05 -5.04
C LYS A 3 -10.26 -16.37 -4.91
N ALA A 4 -10.24 -15.06 -4.65
CA ALA A 4 -9.00 -14.30 -4.59
C ALA A 4 -9.05 -13.14 -3.58
N LEU A 5 -7.87 -12.73 -3.14
CA LEU A 5 -7.63 -11.54 -2.31
C LEU A 5 -6.63 -10.64 -3.02
N ILE A 6 -6.86 -9.34 -2.97
CA ILE A 6 -5.89 -8.31 -3.36
C ILE A 6 -5.47 -7.59 -2.09
N PHE A 7 -4.21 -7.69 -1.73
CA PHE A 7 -3.64 -7.05 -0.55
C PHE A 7 -2.89 -5.77 -0.92
N ASP A 8 -2.99 -4.77 -0.07
CA ASP A 8 -1.98 -3.71 0.02
C ASP A 8 -0.78 -4.14 0.86
N LEU A 9 0.31 -3.38 0.82
CA LEU A 9 1.56 -3.68 1.53
C LEU A 9 1.68 -2.86 2.82
N ASP A 10 1.83 -1.55 2.66
CA ASP A 10 2.16 -0.64 3.74
C ASP A 10 0.98 -0.50 4.71
N ASN A 11 1.23 -0.58 6.01
CA ASN A 11 0.24 -0.60 7.09
C ASN A 11 -0.85 -1.69 6.99
N CYS A 12 -0.76 -2.56 5.99
CA CYS A 12 -1.59 -3.76 5.84
C CYS A 12 -0.80 -5.03 6.25
N LEU A 13 0.29 -5.31 5.56
CA LEU A 13 1.17 -6.47 5.79
C LEU A 13 2.40 -6.13 6.64
N ALA A 14 2.91 -4.92 6.51
CA ALA A 14 4.02 -4.39 7.30
C ALA A 14 3.75 -2.92 7.65
N ALA A 15 4.25 -2.47 8.79
CA ALA A 15 4.21 -1.05 9.11
C ALA A 15 5.09 -0.28 8.12
N ALA A 16 4.56 0.78 7.48
CA ALA A 16 5.35 1.61 6.59
C ALA A 16 6.61 2.15 7.27
N SER A 17 6.50 2.46 8.58
CA SER A 17 7.61 2.97 9.40
C SER A 17 8.67 1.94 9.77
N GLU A 18 8.46 0.65 9.46
CA GLU A 18 9.44 -0.42 9.78
C GLU A 18 10.77 -0.23 9.03
N VAL A 19 10.75 0.44 7.88
CA VAL A 19 11.96 0.77 7.13
C VAL A 19 12.90 1.75 7.85
N GLY A 20 12.44 2.37 8.94
CA GLY A 20 13.20 3.37 9.71
C GLY A 20 13.08 4.78 9.13
N LYS A 21 13.06 5.78 10.02
CA LYS A 21 12.96 7.19 9.61
C LYS A 21 14.17 7.65 8.81
N GLU A 22 15.31 7.06 9.07
CA GLU A 22 16.61 7.36 8.44
C GLU A 22 16.57 7.10 6.94
N LEU A 23 15.75 6.16 6.47
CA LEU A 23 15.63 5.85 5.06
C LEU A 23 15.01 7.00 4.27
N PHE A 24 14.06 7.72 4.84
CA PHE A 24 13.34 8.83 4.19
C PHE A 24 13.93 10.20 4.52
N ALA A 25 14.72 10.31 5.58
CA ALA A 25 15.30 11.58 6.03
C ALA A 25 16.03 12.36 4.93
N PRO A 26 16.89 11.73 4.09
CA PRO A 26 17.57 12.47 3.03
C PRO A 26 16.63 13.12 2.00
N ALA A 27 15.50 12.45 1.70
CA ALA A 27 14.50 13.01 0.79
C ALA A 27 13.73 14.17 1.44
N PHE A 28 13.36 14.03 2.71
CA PHE A 28 12.68 15.09 3.47
C PHE A 28 13.58 16.31 3.64
N ASP A 29 14.86 16.13 3.92
CA ASP A 29 15.84 17.22 4.04
C ASP A 29 16.03 17.95 2.72
N ALA A 30 16.10 17.23 1.60
CA ALA A 30 16.20 17.82 0.28
C ALA A 30 14.95 18.64 -0.09
N MET A 31 13.75 18.11 0.23
CA MET A 31 12.50 18.85 0.01
C MET A 31 12.40 20.08 0.91
N ARG A 32 12.83 19.98 2.17
CA ARG A 32 12.88 21.12 3.10
C ARG A 32 13.83 22.20 2.60
N ALA A 33 15.03 21.83 2.11
CA ALA A 33 15.98 22.76 1.53
C ALA A 33 15.45 23.47 0.29
N ALA A 34 14.64 22.77 -0.53
CA ALA A 34 14.03 23.33 -1.74
C ALA A 34 12.70 24.09 -1.48
N ASN A 35 12.24 24.17 -0.23
CA ASN A 35 10.95 24.79 0.12
C ASN A 35 10.91 26.30 -0.14
N ASN A 36 12.04 27.00 -0.02
CA ASN A 36 12.15 28.44 -0.25
C ASN A 36 11.07 29.28 0.49
N GLY A 37 10.67 28.83 1.67
CA GLY A 37 9.64 29.52 2.49
C GLY A 37 8.19 29.36 1.99
N ARG A 38 7.94 28.49 1.01
CA ARG A 38 6.59 28.24 0.46
C ARG A 38 5.63 27.64 1.49
N LEU A 39 6.10 26.69 2.28
CA LEU A 39 5.35 26.04 3.36
C LEU A 39 5.99 26.35 4.70
N SER A 40 5.16 26.46 5.74
CA SER A 40 5.65 26.53 7.11
C SER A 40 6.27 25.21 7.55
N GLU A 41 7.12 25.23 8.58
CA GLU A 41 7.68 23.99 9.16
C GLU A 41 6.61 23.03 9.67
N GLN A 42 5.50 23.57 10.18
CA GLN A 42 4.37 22.75 10.59
C GLN A 42 3.77 22.02 9.38
N ALA A 43 3.48 22.72 8.27
CA ALA A 43 2.92 22.11 7.06
C ALA A 43 3.87 21.09 6.43
N LEU A 44 5.20 21.34 6.46
CA LEU A 44 6.20 20.36 6.02
C LEU A 44 6.18 19.09 6.86
N ASN A 45 6.12 19.23 8.19
CA ASN A 45 6.09 18.06 9.08
C ASN A 45 4.80 17.24 8.90
N GLU A 46 3.66 17.92 8.70
CA GLU A 46 2.39 17.25 8.37
C GLU A 46 2.50 16.51 7.03
N ALA A 47 3.00 17.17 5.97
CA ALA A 47 3.19 16.56 4.67
C ALA A 47 4.13 15.35 4.71
N PHE A 48 5.25 15.44 5.42
CA PHE A 48 6.19 14.32 5.56
C PHE A 48 5.62 13.17 6.39
N SER A 49 4.74 13.45 7.35
CA SER A 49 3.99 12.42 8.07
C SER A 49 3.03 11.66 7.16
N GLU A 50 2.42 12.34 6.19
CA GLU A 50 1.53 11.70 5.21
C GLU A 50 2.27 10.77 4.22
N CYS A 51 3.56 11.01 3.97
CA CYS A 51 4.39 10.13 3.12
C CYS A 51 4.51 8.68 3.65
N TRP A 52 4.14 8.41 4.89
CA TRP A 52 4.05 7.06 5.46
C TRP A 52 2.76 6.33 5.10
N ARG A 53 1.80 7.04 4.50
CA ARG A 53 0.47 6.50 4.13
C ARG A 53 0.10 6.74 2.68
N HIS A 54 0.71 7.72 2.04
CA HIS A 54 0.39 8.15 0.68
C HIS A 54 1.65 8.29 -0.17
N PRO A 55 1.56 8.02 -1.47
CA PRO A 55 2.65 8.27 -2.41
C PRO A 55 3.04 9.76 -2.48
N LEU A 56 4.30 10.03 -2.80
CA LEU A 56 4.84 11.39 -2.80
C LEU A 56 4.09 12.34 -3.75
N ASP A 57 3.65 11.88 -4.91
CA ASP A 57 2.89 12.68 -5.87
C ASP A 57 1.55 13.16 -5.28
N TRP A 58 0.85 12.28 -4.57
CA TRP A 58 -0.38 12.62 -3.87
C TRP A 58 -0.12 13.65 -2.75
N VAL A 59 0.91 13.44 -1.94
CA VAL A 59 1.28 14.38 -0.87
C VAL A 59 1.66 15.73 -1.44
N ALA A 60 2.45 15.76 -2.51
CA ALA A 60 2.86 16.99 -3.16
C ALA A 60 1.66 17.79 -3.70
N ALA A 61 0.69 17.11 -4.31
CA ALA A 61 -0.54 17.72 -4.79
C ALA A 61 -1.39 18.29 -3.64
N LYS A 62 -1.57 17.52 -2.55
CA LYS A 62 -2.36 17.92 -1.38
C LYS A 62 -1.78 19.15 -0.68
N TYR A 63 -0.46 19.20 -0.51
CA TYR A 63 0.21 20.28 0.24
C TYR A 63 0.75 21.39 -0.67
N GLY A 64 0.60 21.28 -1.99
CA GLY A 64 1.02 22.29 -2.94
C GLY A 64 2.55 22.46 -3.02
N PHE A 65 3.31 21.37 -3.07
CA PHE A 65 4.76 21.43 -3.25
C PHE A 65 5.12 22.16 -4.55
N SER A 66 6.24 22.88 -4.56
CA SER A 66 6.78 23.41 -5.81
C SER A 66 7.41 22.29 -6.65
N GLU A 67 7.63 22.55 -7.94
CA GLU A 67 8.32 21.60 -8.82
C GLU A 67 9.73 21.26 -8.30
N GLU A 68 10.42 22.26 -7.73
CA GLU A 68 11.75 22.10 -7.15
C GLU A 68 11.71 21.18 -5.92
N MET A 69 10.73 21.38 -5.02
CA MET A 69 10.56 20.51 -3.85
C MET A 69 10.26 19.08 -4.27
N LEU A 70 9.28 18.90 -5.17
CA LEU A 70 8.91 17.58 -5.66
C LEU A 70 10.10 16.89 -6.35
N SER A 71 10.79 17.59 -7.25
CA SER A 71 11.98 17.08 -7.96
C SER A 71 13.10 16.69 -7.01
N ALA A 72 13.34 17.48 -5.95
CA ALA A 72 14.37 17.18 -4.95
C ALA A 72 14.07 15.87 -4.21
N GLY A 73 12.85 15.69 -3.72
CA GLY A 73 12.43 14.44 -3.07
C GLY A 73 12.42 13.25 -4.02
N TRP A 74 11.89 13.45 -5.23
CA TRP A 74 11.79 12.43 -6.27
C TRP A 74 13.13 11.79 -6.64
N LYS A 75 14.17 12.62 -6.86
CA LYS A 75 15.53 12.16 -7.20
C LYS A 75 16.13 11.23 -6.16
N ILE A 76 15.75 11.40 -4.90
CA ILE A 76 16.25 10.58 -3.80
C ILE A 76 15.38 9.33 -3.65
N PHE A 77 14.06 9.49 -3.56
CA PHE A 77 13.15 8.36 -3.42
C PHE A 77 13.24 7.34 -4.56
N ALA A 78 13.44 7.79 -5.80
CA ALA A 78 13.61 6.89 -6.95
C ALA A 78 14.84 5.97 -6.83
N LYS A 79 15.82 6.33 -5.97
CA LYS A 79 17.02 5.52 -5.71
C LYS A 79 16.97 4.81 -4.34
N THR A 80 15.97 5.10 -3.53
CA THR A 80 15.84 4.55 -2.18
C THR A 80 15.45 3.09 -2.25
N GLU A 81 16.10 2.27 -1.44
CA GLU A 81 15.77 0.85 -1.28
C GLU A 81 16.02 0.37 0.15
N VAL A 82 15.25 -0.61 0.57
CA VAL A 82 15.44 -1.31 1.85
C VAL A 82 16.52 -2.37 1.66
N THR A 83 17.56 -2.30 2.47
CA THR A 83 18.70 -3.23 2.42
C THR A 83 18.73 -4.21 3.61
N GLN A 84 17.92 -3.93 4.63
CA GLN A 84 17.82 -4.78 5.82
C GLN A 84 16.57 -5.66 5.76
N PRO A 85 16.59 -6.86 6.36
CA PRO A 85 15.38 -7.68 6.46
C PRO A 85 14.28 -6.96 7.22
N MET A 86 13.06 -7.06 6.71
CA MET A 86 11.84 -6.61 7.39
C MET A 86 11.11 -7.82 7.97
N ARG A 87 10.33 -7.60 9.01
CA ARG A 87 9.56 -8.65 9.71
C ARG A 87 8.09 -8.64 9.31
N GLY A 88 7.56 -7.44 9.04
CA GLY A 88 6.14 -7.22 8.88
C GLY A 88 5.35 -7.46 10.17
N TYR A 89 4.04 -7.49 10.05
CA TYR A 89 3.18 -7.84 11.19
C TYR A 89 3.30 -9.33 11.52
N GLY A 90 3.16 -9.67 12.80
CA GLY A 90 3.39 -11.02 13.33
C GLY A 90 2.49 -12.13 12.76
N ASP A 91 1.49 -11.77 11.98
CA ASP A 91 0.51 -12.67 11.39
C ASP A 91 0.74 -12.96 9.88
N LEU A 92 1.85 -12.49 9.29
CA LEU A 92 2.17 -12.71 7.88
C LEU A 92 2.17 -14.19 7.47
N ALA A 93 2.63 -15.08 8.36
CA ALA A 93 2.66 -16.51 8.10
C ALA A 93 1.27 -17.11 7.82
N THR A 94 0.19 -16.44 8.25
CA THR A 94 -1.20 -16.84 7.97
C THR A 94 -1.49 -16.86 6.46
N LEU A 95 -0.81 -16.02 5.66
CA LEU A 95 -0.95 -16.00 4.20
C LEU A 95 -0.73 -17.39 3.59
N ALA A 96 0.19 -18.19 4.12
CA ALA A 96 0.48 -19.53 3.61
C ALA A 96 -0.74 -20.49 3.70
N ASN A 97 -1.66 -20.24 4.63
CA ASN A 97 -2.79 -21.12 4.94
C ASN A 97 -4.12 -20.63 4.34
N MET A 98 -4.12 -19.54 3.59
CA MET A 98 -5.33 -19.02 2.95
C MET A 98 -5.66 -19.85 1.69
N PRO A 99 -6.89 -20.42 1.57
CA PRO A 99 -7.24 -21.38 0.52
C PRO A 99 -7.66 -20.71 -0.80
N VAL A 100 -7.19 -19.48 -1.06
CA VAL A 100 -7.56 -18.67 -2.23
C VAL A 100 -6.32 -18.04 -2.87
N GLN A 101 -6.43 -17.60 -4.13
CA GLN A 101 -5.36 -16.85 -4.78
C GLN A 101 -5.10 -15.54 -4.05
N ARG A 102 -3.86 -15.08 -4.03
CA ARG A 102 -3.44 -13.85 -3.37
C ARG A 102 -2.65 -13.00 -4.33
N PHE A 103 -3.04 -11.74 -4.43
CA PHE A 103 -2.36 -10.72 -5.23
C PHE A 103 -1.90 -9.61 -4.30
N LEU A 104 -0.73 -9.06 -4.56
CA LEU A 104 -0.22 -7.87 -3.88
C LEU A 104 -0.28 -6.71 -4.86
N VAL A 105 -0.88 -5.59 -4.44
CA VAL A 105 -0.92 -4.34 -5.21
C VAL A 105 -0.56 -3.20 -4.29
N THR A 106 0.59 -2.58 -4.52
CA THR A 106 1.10 -1.47 -3.69
C THR A 106 1.49 -0.29 -4.57
N SER A 107 1.36 0.94 -4.05
CA SER A 107 1.73 2.17 -4.75
C SER A 107 2.98 2.80 -4.16
N GLY A 108 3.85 3.37 -4.99
CA GLY A 108 5.05 4.06 -4.57
C GLY A 108 6.17 3.99 -5.61
N PHE A 109 7.38 4.41 -5.22
CA PHE A 109 8.54 4.25 -6.08
C PHE A 109 8.85 2.77 -6.30
N ARG A 110 9.03 2.36 -7.55
CA ARG A 110 9.22 0.94 -7.91
C ARG A 110 10.33 0.28 -7.09
N ARG A 111 11.50 0.88 -7.08
CA ARG A 111 12.67 0.32 -6.37
C ARG A 111 12.43 0.15 -4.88
N LEU A 112 11.78 1.12 -4.26
CA LEU A 112 11.45 1.06 -2.84
C LEU A 112 10.46 -0.06 -2.53
N GLN A 113 9.35 -0.13 -3.26
CA GLN A 113 8.33 -1.14 -3.01
C GLN A 113 8.84 -2.57 -3.29
N GLU A 114 9.56 -2.78 -4.39
CA GLU A 114 10.17 -4.07 -4.69
C GLU A 114 11.20 -4.49 -3.63
N SER A 115 11.98 -3.53 -3.10
CA SER A 115 12.93 -3.85 -2.02
C SER A 115 12.25 -4.24 -0.71
N LYS A 116 11.12 -3.60 -0.34
CA LYS A 116 10.27 -4.01 0.79
C LYS A 116 9.72 -5.43 0.59
N ILE A 117 9.21 -5.72 -0.60
CA ILE A 117 8.66 -7.05 -0.96
C ILE A 117 9.73 -8.14 -0.78
N ARG A 118 10.95 -7.90 -1.29
CA ARG A 118 12.09 -8.82 -1.09
C ARG A 118 12.50 -8.93 0.38
N ALA A 119 12.60 -7.78 1.09
CA ALA A 119 12.99 -7.77 2.51
C ALA A 119 12.01 -8.55 3.42
N LEU A 120 10.72 -8.60 3.03
CA LEU A 120 9.67 -9.36 3.69
C LEU A 120 9.53 -10.79 3.15
N ALA A 121 10.25 -11.15 2.09
CA ALA A 121 10.17 -12.45 1.38
C ALA A 121 8.72 -12.81 1.00
N LEU A 122 7.97 -11.82 0.46
CA LEU A 122 6.54 -11.98 0.17
C LEU A 122 6.27 -12.79 -1.10
N GLU A 123 7.21 -12.87 -2.05
CA GLU A 123 7.02 -13.48 -3.35
C GLU A 123 6.46 -14.90 -3.26
N ARG A 124 6.89 -15.66 -2.26
CA ARG A 124 6.46 -17.04 -2.03
C ARG A 124 4.97 -17.20 -1.68
N TRP A 125 4.31 -16.12 -1.27
CA TRP A 125 2.92 -16.18 -0.79
C TRP A 125 1.90 -15.62 -1.78
N PHE A 126 2.35 -14.98 -2.86
CA PHE A 126 1.48 -14.32 -3.81
C PHE A 126 1.50 -14.98 -5.19
N THR A 127 0.33 -15.09 -5.80
CA THR A 127 0.14 -15.54 -7.19
C THR A 127 0.66 -14.49 -8.18
N GLY A 128 0.51 -13.22 -7.82
CA GLY A 128 0.98 -12.08 -8.60
C GLY A 128 1.27 -10.88 -7.70
N ILE A 129 2.29 -10.12 -8.07
CA ILE A 129 2.73 -8.91 -7.36
C ILE A 129 2.79 -7.77 -8.37
N HIS A 130 2.13 -6.67 -8.05
CA HIS A 130 2.04 -5.50 -8.91
C HIS A 130 2.39 -4.25 -8.12
N VAL A 131 3.31 -3.46 -8.65
CA VAL A 131 3.65 -2.15 -8.12
C VAL A 131 3.03 -1.09 -9.02
N ASP A 132 2.16 -0.26 -8.45
CA ASP A 132 1.69 0.98 -9.06
C ASP A 132 2.81 2.02 -8.90
N ALA A 133 3.80 1.94 -9.79
CA ALA A 133 5.01 2.71 -9.71
C ALA A 133 4.76 4.16 -10.12
N ILE A 134 4.90 5.09 -9.15
CA ILE A 134 4.67 6.52 -9.40
C ILE A 134 5.76 7.15 -10.28
N ASP A 135 6.91 6.51 -10.35
CA ASP A 135 8.09 6.92 -11.13
C ASP A 135 8.13 6.31 -12.54
N GLU A 136 7.06 5.65 -12.97
CA GLU A 136 6.92 5.10 -14.33
C GLU A 136 5.86 5.84 -15.14
N PRO A 137 6.14 6.11 -16.44
CA PRO A 137 5.23 6.86 -17.30
C PRO A 137 3.91 6.11 -17.58
N ASP A 138 3.93 4.78 -17.59
CA ASP A 138 2.78 3.93 -17.92
C ASP A 138 1.97 3.51 -16.68
N ARG A 139 2.01 4.31 -15.62
CA ARG A 139 1.29 4.07 -14.38
C ARG A 139 -0.20 3.88 -14.63
N LYS A 140 -0.75 2.77 -14.13
CA LYS A 140 -2.17 2.42 -14.28
C LYS A 140 -3.03 2.81 -13.08
N GLY A 141 -2.42 3.13 -11.94
CA GLY A 141 -3.10 3.26 -10.66
C GLY A 141 -3.61 1.92 -10.11
N LYS A 142 -4.02 1.90 -8.86
CA LYS A 142 -4.58 0.67 -8.25
C LYS A 142 -5.79 0.15 -9.03
N GLN A 143 -6.65 1.04 -9.56
CA GLN A 143 -7.81 0.61 -10.34
C GLN A 143 -7.39 -0.19 -11.58
N GLY A 144 -6.49 0.33 -12.41
CA GLY A 144 -6.04 -0.37 -13.61
C GLY A 144 -5.32 -1.69 -13.30
N LEU A 145 -4.64 -1.79 -12.14
CA LEU A 145 -4.05 -3.05 -11.68
C LEU A 145 -5.09 -4.05 -11.20
N PHE A 146 -6.15 -3.59 -10.52
CA PHE A 146 -7.27 -4.47 -10.14
C PHE A 146 -8.00 -4.99 -11.37
N GLU A 147 -8.28 -4.11 -12.36
CA GLU A 147 -8.86 -4.51 -13.66
C GLU A 147 -7.96 -5.53 -14.38
N LEU A 148 -6.64 -5.33 -14.38
CA LEU A 148 -5.69 -6.28 -14.95
C LEU A 148 -5.79 -7.67 -14.28
N ILE A 149 -5.86 -7.72 -12.94
CA ILE A 149 -6.01 -8.97 -12.19
C ILE A 149 -7.34 -9.64 -12.53
N LEU A 150 -8.46 -8.89 -12.47
CA LEU A 150 -9.79 -9.42 -12.81
C LEU A 150 -9.79 -10.06 -14.20
N ASN A 151 -9.29 -9.35 -15.19
CA ASN A 151 -9.27 -9.81 -16.58
C ASN A 151 -8.33 -11.00 -16.80
N THR A 152 -7.12 -10.96 -16.24
CA THR A 152 -6.10 -12.02 -16.43
C THR A 152 -6.55 -13.34 -15.82
N TYR A 153 -7.13 -13.28 -14.63
CA TYR A 153 -7.54 -14.48 -13.89
C TYR A 153 -9.03 -14.81 -14.05
N LYS A 154 -9.75 -14.06 -14.90
CA LYS A 154 -11.18 -14.24 -15.18
C LYS A 154 -12.04 -14.25 -13.93
N LEU A 155 -11.75 -13.34 -13.02
CA LEU A 155 -12.42 -13.17 -11.74
C LEU A 155 -13.51 -12.09 -11.83
N LYS A 156 -14.59 -12.28 -11.09
CA LYS A 156 -15.66 -11.28 -10.96
C LYS A 156 -15.47 -10.46 -9.68
N PRO A 157 -15.98 -9.24 -9.61
CA PRO A 157 -15.89 -8.39 -8.41
C PRO A 157 -16.40 -9.07 -7.13
N ASP A 158 -17.48 -9.85 -7.22
CA ASP A 158 -18.10 -10.59 -6.10
C ASP A 158 -17.31 -11.83 -5.64
N GLU A 159 -16.30 -12.24 -6.42
CA GLU A 159 -15.39 -13.35 -6.12
C GLU A 159 -14.09 -12.93 -5.44
N ILE A 160 -13.91 -11.62 -5.21
CA ILE A 160 -12.67 -11.04 -4.66
C ILE A 160 -12.96 -10.24 -3.41
N LEU A 161 -11.94 -10.10 -2.55
CA LEU A 161 -11.86 -9.06 -1.52
C LEU A 161 -10.60 -8.23 -1.73
N VAL A 162 -10.74 -6.92 -1.54
CA VAL A 162 -9.61 -6.00 -1.41
C VAL A 162 -9.31 -5.83 0.08
N VAL A 163 -8.06 -6.00 0.47
CA VAL A 163 -7.59 -5.97 1.87
C VAL A 163 -6.51 -4.90 2.01
N GLY A 164 -6.75 -3.90 2.82
CA GLY A 164 -5.80 -2.81 3.03
C GLY A 164 -6.14 -1.95 4.25
N ASP A 165 -5.42 -0.86 4.44
CA ASP A 165 -5.64 0.05 5.57
C ASP A 165 -6.25 1.39 5.15
N ASN A 166 -6.08 1.80 3.88
CA ASN A 166 -6.31 3.17 3.47
C ASN A 166 -7.68 3.37 2.79
N PRO A 167 -8.61 4.13 3.44
CA PRO A 167 -9.94 4.41 2.91
C PRO A 167 -9.95 5.21 1.60
N ASP A 168 -8.91 6.03 1.37
CA ASP A 168 -8.81 6.93 0.22
C ASP A 168 -7.96 6.32 -0.92
N SER A 169 -7.58 5.06 -0.81
CA SER A 169 -6.75 4.35 -1.77
C SER A 169 -7.42 3.05 -2.22
N GLU A 170 -6.89 1.88 -1.79
CA GLU A 170 -7.38 0.58 -2.24
C GLU A 170 -8.82 0.29 -1.84
N LEU A 171 -9.27 0.78 -0.65
CA LEU A 171 -10.66 0.55 -0.24
C LEU A 171 -11.63 1.36 -1.11
N GLU A 172 -11.31 2.62 -1.41
CA GLU A 172 -12.11 3.43 -2.33
C GLU A 172 -12.18 2.79 -3.72
N VAL A 173 -11.03 2.36 -4.25
CA VAL A 173 -10.96 1.71 -5.57
C VAL A 173 -11.79 0.43 -5.57
N GLY A 174 -11.65 -0.42 -4.55
CA GLY A 174 -12.46 -1.64 -4.41
C GLY A 174 -13.95 -1.34 -4.43
N ASN A 175 -14.39 -0.37 -3.63
CA ASN A 175 -15.80 0.04 -3.55
C ASN A 175 -16.35 0.54 -4.89
N ARG A 176 -15.60 1.40 -5.60
CA ARG A 176 -15.98 1.90 -6.94
C ARG A 176 -16.13 0.78 -7.97
N MET A 177 -15.33 -0.28 -7.84
CA MET A 177 -15.38 -1.45 -8.72
C MET A 177 -16.41 -2.51 -8.29
N GLY A 178 -17.18 -2.26 -7.22
CA GLY A 178 -18.15 -3.22 -6.67
C GLY A 178 -17.50 -4.42 -5.99
N ILE A 179 -16.23 -4.31 -5.59
CA ILE A 179 -15.48 -5.32 -4.85
C ILE A 179 -15.66 -5.05 -3.35
N ARG A 180 -15.97 -6.09 -2.58
CA ARG A 180 -16.02 -5.96 -1.12
C ARG A 180 -14.64 -5.68 -0.54
N THR A 181 -14.60 -4.80 0.46
CA THR A 181 -13.36 -4.31 1.05
C THR A 181 -13.22 -4.75 2.51
N VAL A 182 -12.00 -5.04 2.91
CA VAL A 182 -11.63 -5.45 4.27
C VAL A 182 -10.56 -4.48 4.76
N GLN A 183 -10.89 -3.69 5.77
CA GLN A 183 -9.88 -2.83 6.40
C GLN A 183 -9.11 -3.58 7.48
N THR A 184 -7.77 -3.51 7.41
CA THR A 184 -6.88 -3.98 8.47
C THR A 184 -6.71 -2.87 9.50
N LEU A 185 -7.16 -3.09 10.73
CA LEU A 185 -7.01 -2.16 11.85
C LEU A 185 -5.66 -2.41 12.56
N ARG A 186 -4.58 -2.04 11.90
CA ARG A 186 -3.23 -2.11 12.47
C ARG A 186 -2.99 -0.96 13.45
N PRO A 187 -1.97 -1.04 14.33
CA PRO A 187 -1.64 0.07 15.22
C PRO A 187 -1.47 1.39 14.47
N GLY A 188 -2.20 2.42 14.88
CA GLY A 188 -2.18 3.74 14.24
C GLY A 188 -3.08 3.89 13.01
N VAL A 189 -3.77 2.85 12.56
CA VAL A 189 -4.74 2.92 11.45
C VAL A 189 -6.12 3.29 12.03
N PRO A 190 -6.67 4.45 11.67
CA PRO A 190 -8.02 4.82 12.10
C PRO A 190 -9.06 3.97 11.36
N ARG A 191 -10.14 3.62 12.08
CA ARG A 191 -11.27 2.90 11.49
C ARG A 191 -11.97 3.77 10.45
N ALA A 192 -12.20 3.21 9.27
CA ALA A 192 -12.94 3.85 8.19
C ALA A 192 -14.35 3.28 8.05
N ASP A 193 -15.32 4.14 7.69
CA ASP A 193 -16.72 3.74 7.56
C ASP A 193 -17.02 3.12 6.17
N ASN A 194 -16.15 3.32 5.19
CA ASN A 194 -16.33 2.84 3.83
C ASN A 194 -15.84 1.40 3.58
N ALA A 195 -15.32 0.70 4.60
CA ALA A 195 -14.95 -0.70 4.48
C ALA A 195 -16.16 -1.63 4.73
N THR A 196 -16.28 -2.68 3.91
CA THR A 196 -17.33 -3.69 4.09
C THR A 196 -17.11 -4.50 5.37
N MET A 197 -15.87 -4.74 5.75
CA MET A 197 -15.47 -5.50 6.94
C MET A 197 -14.20 -4.92 7.55
N HIS A 198 -14.01 -5.13 8.84
CA HIS A 198 -12.81 -4.74 9.59
C HIS A 198 -12.21 -5.95 10.29
N ILE A 199 -10.88 -6.05 10.26
CA ILE A 199 -10.12 -7.10 10.92
C ILE A 199 -8.93 -6.52 11.68
N HIS A 200 -8.54 -7.15 12.78
CA HIS A 200 -7.33 -6.82 13.53
C HIS A 200 -6.14 -7.73 13.16
N SER A 201 -6.44 -8.87 12.51
CA SER A 201 -5.41 -9.82 12.09
C SER A 201 -5.79 -10.56 10.81
N LEU A 202 -4.78 -11.06 10.10
CA LEU A 202 -4.98 -11.95 8.95
C LEU A 202 -5.60 -13.30 9.36
N SER A 203 -5.48 -13.69 10.63
CA SER A 203 -6.12 -14.90 11.16
C SER A 203 -7.64 -14.78 11.12
N GLU A 204 -8.21 -13.63 11.47
CA GLU A 204 -9.65 -13.36 11.35
C GLU A 204 -10.13 -13.48 9.90
N LEU A 205 -9.35 -12.93 8.94
CA LEU A 205 -9.66 -13.07 7.52
C LEU A 205 -9.65 -14.54 7.07
N ASN A 206 -8.65 -15.31 7.52
CA ASN A 206 -8.54 -16.72 7.17
C ASN A 206 -9.71 -17.55 7.73
N GLU A 207 -10.16 -17.28 8.94
CA GLU A 207 -11.36 -17.92 9.51
C GLU A 207 -12.63 -17.53 8.75
N PHE A 208 -12.79 -16.26 8.37
CA PHE A 208 -13.89 -15.83 7.51
C PHE A 208 -13.92 -16.59 6.17
N LEU A 209 -12.78 -16.78 5.52
CA LEU A 209 -12.69 -17.52 4.25
C LEU A 209 -13.10 -19.00 4.41
N LYS A 210 -12.68 -19.65 5.49
CA LYS A 210 -13.03 -21.05 5.79
C LYS A 210 -14.53 -21.24 6.04
N THR A 211 -15.16 -20.30 6.71
CA THR A 211 -16.60 -20.36 7.00
C THR A 211 -17.47 -20.03 5.78
N SER A 212 -17.04 -19.03 4.99
CA SER A 212 -17.75 -18.60 3.78
C SER A 212 -17.68 -19.60 2.61
N GLY A 213 -16.76 -20.55 2.66
CA GLY A 213 -16.61 -21.61 1.64
C GLY A 213 -17.42 -22.88 1.90
N ARG A 214 -18.15 -22.95 3.02
CA ARG A 214 -18.94 -24.14 3.43
C ARG A 214 -20.44 -24.05 3.10
N THR A 215 -20.87 -22.98 2.46
CA THR A 215 -22.21 -22.78 1.92
C THR A 215 -22.18 -22.92 0.40
#